data_fb5cfef0db4b3d6ffef2daaeccc3fdc1
#
_entry.id   fb5cfef0db4b3d6ffef2daaeccc3fdc1
#
_cell.length_a   1.000
_cell.length_b   1.000
_cell.length_c   1.000
_cell.angle_alpha   90.00
_cell.angle_beta   90.00
_cell.angle_gamma   90.00
#
_symmetry.space_group_name_H-M   'P 1'
#
loop_
_entity.id
_entity.type
_entity.pdbx_description
1 polymer ?
#
loop_
_entity_poly.entity_id
_entity_poly.type
_entity_poly.pdbx_seq_one_letter_code
_entity_poly.pdbx_strand_id
1 'polypeptide(L)'
;MTVSGRAGALRGALTIVFICTALGAMIAPAAALAATAPKAIGTDSLLHSATASKVVHPVDDSLRGRSGKLLMRLVTRARATLALPVFARFFGDSAVERPGLYSLPDSILAHPFAFIALRPFTDKQKGRVGEYRLGFWPSERGRLTTDAYENPDGFIEVTPENQDMQISEHFKLSDFLTHDQHDVWPKYLVLNEDLVDKLELVIARLQKDGVRVQHMVVMSGFRTPWYNRHGGRVGGRAELSRHMYGDAADVYIDNGSGRMADLNHDGRVDSRDAKVILKAVEEVEKENPGLSGGVGVYHGTRNHGPFAHIDVRGWRARWGRS
;
A
#
# COMPACT_ATOMS: atom_id res chain seq x y z
N MET A 1 7.57 45.45 -55.54
CA MET A 1 6.16 45.39 -56.04
C MET A 1 5.34 44.90 -54.84
N THR A 2 4.86 45.79 -53.95
CA THR A 2 3.59 46.51 -53.89
C THR A 2 2.42 45.63 -54.31
N VAL A 3 1.46 45.36 -53.44
CA VAL A 3 0.28 46.13 -53.00
C VAL A 3 -0.40 45.33 -51.86
N SER A 4 -0.58 45.73 -50.62
CA SER A 4 -1.57 46.65 -50.02
C SER A 4 -3.05 46.24 -50.25
N GLY A 5 -3.77 46.06 -49.19
CA GLY A 5 -5.22 45.92 -49.14
C GLY A 5 -5.77 45.84 -47.72
N ARG A 6 -6.22 46.99 -47.23
CA ARG A 6 -6.87 47.26 -45.92
C ARG A 6 -8.40 47.08 -46.01
N ALA A 7 -8.97 47.04 -44.81
CA ALA A 7 -10.31 47.43 -44.38
C ALA A 7 -11.36 46.28 -44.37
N GLY A 8 -12.28 46.16 -43.45
CA GLY A 8 -12.79 47.13 -42.48
C GLY A 8 -13.80 46.47 -41.54
N ALA A 9 -14.03 47.11 -40.44
CA ALA A 9 -14.90 46.72 -39.33
C ALA A 9 -16.41 46.89 -39.70
N LEU A 10 -17.25 46.06 -39.08
CA LEU A 10 -18.64 46.50 -38.74
C LEU A 10 -19.08 45.90 -37.41
N ARG A 11 -19.37 46.80 -36.48
CA ARG A 11 -20.06 46.53 -35.23
C ARG A 11 -21.56 46.43 -35.46
N GLY A 12 -22.23 45.47 -34.88
CA GLY A 12 -23.68 45.42 -34.78
C GLY A 12 -24.10 45.04 -33.37
N ALA A 13 -24.46 46.03 -32.57
CA ALA A 13 -25.09 45.84 -31.28
C ALA A 13 -26.59 45.59 -31.53
N LEU A 14 -27.10 44.50 -30.96
CA LEU A 14 -28.54 44.24 -30.93
C LEU A 14 -29.03 44.25 -29.46
N THR A 15 -29.75 45.36 -29.17
CA THR A 15 -30.47 45.54 -27.90
C THR A 15 -31.78 44.81 -27.98
N ILE A 16 -32.04 43.85 -27.09
CA ILE A 16 -33.37 43.24 -26.93
C ILE A 16 -33.99 43.70 -25.64
N VAL A 17 -35.13 44.38 -25.77
CA VAL A 17 -35.98 44.90 -24.72
C VAL A 17 -36.77 43.76 -24.10
N PHE A 18 -36.71 43.61 -22.77
CA PHE A 18 -37.62 42.74 -22.02
C PHE A 18 -38.93 43.44 -21.72
N ILE A 19 -40.04 42.86 -22.16
CA ILE A 19 -41.39 43.22 -21.74
C ILE A 19 -41.79 42.24 -20.64
N CYS A 20 -42.02 42.78 -19.41
CA CYS A 20 -42.63 42.05 -18.33
C CYS A 20 -44.14 42.00 -18.51
N THR A 21 -44.72 40.82 -18.62
CA THR A 21 -46.16 40.60 -18.35
C THR A 21 -46.30 39.70 -17.14
N ALA A 22 -46.82 40.26 -16.09
CA ALA A 22 -47.22 39.53 -14.89
C ALA A 22 -48.55 38.80 -15.16
N LEU A 23 -48.55 37.48 -15.00
CA LEU A 23 -49.77 36.70 -14.91
C LEU A 23 -49.70 35.88 -13.59
N GLY A 24 -50.57 36.21 -12.67
CA GLY A 24 -50.73 35.48 -11.40
C GLY A 24 -51.37 34.13 -11.68
N ALA A 25 -50.76 33.09 -11.11
CA ALA A 25 -51.35 31.76 -11.03
C ALA A 25 -51.23 31.23 -9.59
N MET A 26 -52.33 30.79 -9.09
CA MET A 26 -52.58 30.24 -7.76
C MET A 26 -51.62 29.08 -7.45
N ILE A 27 -51.05 29.17 -6.25
CA ILE A 27 -50.21 28.09 -5.65
C ILE A 27 -51.17 27.09 -5.01
N ALA A 28 -51.29 25.90 -5.58
CA ALA A 28 -51.79 24.75 -4.84
C ALA A 28 -50.59 24.05 -4.16
N PRO A 29 -50.72 23.55 -2.91
CA PRO A 29 -49.61 22.89 -2.24
C PRO A 29 -49.36 21.53 -2.90
N ALA A 30 -48.26 21.39 -3.62
CA ALA A 30 -47.77 20.10 -4.04
C ALA A 30 -47.32 19.33 -2.78
N ALA A 31 -47.99 18.20 -2.53
CA ALA A 31 -47.54 17.22 -1.58
C ALA A 31 -46.09 16.83 -1.92
N ALA A 32 -45.19 17.07 -1.00
CA ALA A 32 -43.83 16.63 -1.07
C ALA A 32 -43.83 15.09 -1.07
N LEU A 33 -43.71 14.50 -2.24
CA LEU A 33 -43.31 13.11 -2.38
C LEU A 33 -41.86 13.04 -1.89
N ALA A 34 -41.68 12.60 -0.64
CA ALA A 34 -40.36 12.29 -0.10
C ALA A 34 -39.78 11.21 -1.02
N ALA A 35 -38.94 11.62 -1.97
CA ALA A 35 -38.01 10.71 -2.62
C ALA A 35 -37.14 10.14 -1.51
N THR A 36 -37.43 8.89 -1.13
CA THR A 36 -36.51 8.10 -0.35
C THR A 36 -35.21 8.03 -1.16
N ALA A 37 -34.25 8.83 -0.75
CA ALA A 37 -32.87 8.64 -1.18
C ALA A 37 -32.56 7.15 -1.07
N PRO A 38 -31.92 6.53 -2.07
CA PRO A 38 -31.47 5.18 -1.90
C PRO A 38 -30.63 5.17 -0.63
N LYS A 39 -31.10 4.35 0.33
CA LYS A 39 -30.39 4.07 1.57
C LYS A 39 -28.97 3.72 1.11
N ALA A 40 -28.02 4.59 1.37
CA ALA A 40 -26.62 4.28 1.17
C ALA A 40 -26.46 2.92 1.81
N ILE A 41 -26.10 1.92 1.00
CA ILE A 41 -25.65 0.62 1.50
C ILE A 41 -24.51 1.03 2.39
N GLY A 42 -24.79 1.01 3.71
CA GLY A 42 -23.82 1.41 4.69
C GLY A 42 -22.56 0.63 4.33
N THR A 43 -21.48 1.31 4.10
CA THR A 43 -20.16 0.76 4.25
C THR A 43 -20.13 0.26 5.68
N ASP A 44 -20.72 -0.94 5.89
CA ASP A 44 -20.54 -1.64 7.15
C ASP A 44 -19.04 -1.70 7.30
N SER A 45 -18.58 -0.89 8.22
CA SER A 45 -17.19 -0.73 8.58
C SER A 45 -16.53 -2.09 8.47
N LEU A 46 -15.53 -2.24 7.57
CA LEU A 46 -14.67 -3.42 7.49
C LEU A 46 -13.94 -3.70 8.81
N LEU A 47 -14.24 -2.87 9.82
CA LEU A 47 -13.72 -2.99 11.17
C LEU A 47 -14.66 -3.85 12.03
N HIS A 48 -14.20 -5.07 12.31
CA HIS A 48 -14.86 -5.98 13.23
C HIS A 48 -14.11 -5.96 14.57
N SER A 49 -14.84 -5.79 15.66
CA SER A 49 -14.29 -5.84 17.02
C SER A 49 -14.76 -7.10 17.77
N ALA A 50 -13.87 -7.72 18.52
CA ALA A 50 -14.21 -8.83 19.36
C ALA A 50 -15.11 -8.39 20.51
N THR A 51 -16.26 -9.05 20.71
CA THR A 51 -17.07 -8.88 21.91
C THR A 51 -16.44 -9.67 23.06
N ALA A 52 -15.87 -8.95 24.01
CA ALA A 52 -15.17 -9.56 25.15
C ALA A 52 -16.17 -10.23 26.10
N SER A 53 -16.16 -11.54 26.12
CA SER A 53 -16.86 -12.34 27.14
C SER A 53 -16.08 -13.60 27.60
N LYS A 54 -14.74 -13.57 27.62
CA LYS A 54 -13.91 -14.57 28.30
C LYS A 54 -12.55 -13.98 28.62
N VAL A 55 -11.96 -14.37 29.77
CA VAL A 55 -10.55 -14.13 30.07
C VAL A 55 -9.72 -14.65 28.89
N VAL A 56 -9.22 -13.74 28.09
CA VAL A 56 -8.44 -14.04 26.90
C VAL A 56 -6.98 -13.88 27.27
N HIS A 57 -6.18 -14.93 27.08
CA HIS A 57 -4.73 -14.81 27.19
C HIS A 57 -4.24 -13.76 26.19
N PRO A 58 -3.24 -12.95 26.57
CA PRO A 58 -2.66 -11.96 25.66
C PRO A 58 -2.25 -12.64 24.36
N VAL A 59 -2.31 -11.87 23.27
CA VAL A 59 -1.76 -12.31 21.98
C VAL A 59 -0.28 -12.61 22.22
N ASP A 60 0.13 -13.85 21.90
CA ASP A 60 1.49 -14.30 22.03
C ASP A 60 2.44 -13.37 21.23
N ASP A 61 3.59 -13.04 21.82
CA ASP A 61 4.64 -12.23 21.17
C ASP A 61 5.05 -12.81 19.81
N SER A 62 4.89 -14.13 19.59
CA SER A 62 5.13 -14.77 18.30
C SER A 62 4.29 -14.17 17.15
N LEU A 63 3.10 -13.59 17.44
CA LEU A 63 2.30 -12.88 16.45
C LEU A 63 2.91 -11.53 16.04
N ARG A 64 3.83 -11.00 16.81
CA ARG A 64 4.46 -9.70 16.53
C ARG A 64 5.67 -9.79 15.60
N GLY A 65 5.91 -10.94 15.00
CA GLY A 65 7.03 -11.19 14.11
C GLY A 65 8.37 -11.40 14.85
N ARG A 66 9.44 -11.53 14.09
CA ARG A 66 10.82 -11.67 14.64
C ARG A 66 11.32 -10.37 15.25
N SER A 67 10.86 -9.24 14.73
CA SER A 67 11.15 -7.91 15.27
C SER A 67 10.44 -7.62 16.59
N GLY A 68 9.36 -8.32 16.88
CA GLY A 68 8.44 -8.01 17.97
C GLY A 68 7.61 -6.75 17.73
N LYS A 69 7.58 -6.21 16.50
CA LYS A 69 7.03 -4.90 16.19
C LYS A 69 5.82 -4.91 15.27
N LEU A 70 5.42 -6.07 14.74
CA LEU A 70 4.20 -6.18 13.93
C LEU A 70 2.97 -5.88 14.79
N LEU A 71 2.05 -5.11 14.25
CA LEU A 71 0.77 -4.74 14.86
C LEU A 71 -0.41 -5.38 14.11
N MET A 72 -0.13 -6.20 13.11
CA MET A 72 -1.16 -6.94 12.37
C MET A 72 -0.66 -8.31 11.92
N ARG A 73 -1.61 -9.20 11.61
CA ARG A 73 -1.37 -10.44 10.87
C ARG A 73 -2.40 -10.61 9.77
N LEU A 74 -1.93 -11.12 8.64
CA LEU A 74 -2.81 -11.49 7.54
C LEU A 74 -3.38 -12.89 7.79
N VAL A 75 -4.66 -13.07 7.52
CA VAL A 75 -5.33 -14.35 7.64
C VAL A 75 -6.04 -14.73 6.35
N THR A 76 -5.90 -16.00 5.97
CA THR A 76 -6.63 -16.63 4.87
C THR A 76 -6.77 -18.11 5.14
N ARG A 77 -7.86 -18.71 4.67
CA ARG A 77 -8.08 -20.15 4.83
C ARG A 77 -7.10 -21.00 4.02
N ALA A 78 -6.55 -20.45 2.94
CA ALA A 78 -5.60 -21.15 2.09
C ALA A 78 -4.24 -21.40 2.77
N ARG A 79 -3.88 -20.60 3.78
CA ARG A 79 -2.65 -20.77 4.56
C ARG A 79 -2.96 -21.14 5.99
N ALA A 80 -2.47 -22.31 6.42
CA ALA A 80 -2.37 -22.66 7.84
C ALA A 80 -1.27 -21.80 8.48
N THR A 81 -1.59 -20.55 8.82
CA THR A 81 -0.65 -19.64 9.49
C THR A 81 -0.85 -19.69 10.99
N LEU A 82 0.19 -19.30 11.76
CA LEU A 82 0.09 -19.14 13.21
C LEU A 82 -1.06 -18.19 13.60
N ALA A 83 -1.37 -17.22 12.76
CA ALA A 83 -2.42 -16.26 13.01
C ALA A 83 -3.84 -16.83 12.90
N LEU A 84 -4.07 -17.81 12.02
CA LEU A 84 -5.41 -18.34 11.77
C LEU A 84 -6.06 -19.00 12.98
N PRO A 85 -5.41 -19.87 13.76
CA PRO A 85 -5.99 -20.44 14.97
C PRO A 85 -6.32 -19.39 16.04
N VAL A 86 -5.46 -18.39 16.19
CA VAL A 86 -5.69 -17.29 17.12
C VAL A 86 -6.88 -16.43 16.65
N PHE A 87 -6.92 -16.07 15.38
CA PHE A 87 -8.03 -15.34 14.77
C PHE A 87 -9.37 -16.08 14.97
N ALA A 88 -9.43 -17.36 14.64
CA ALA A 88 -10.63 -18.18 14.76
C ALA A 88 -11.14 -18.24 16.21
N ARG A 89 -10.24 -18.28 17.18
CA ARG A 89 -10.56 -18.26 18.61
C ARG A 89 -11.29 -16.97 19.03
N PHE A 90 -10.92 -15.80 18.48
CA PHE A 90 -11.51 -14.52 18.83
C PHE A 90 -12.79 -14.22 18.03
N PHE A 91 -12.81 -14.54 16.75
CA PHE A 91 -13.82 -14.08 15.80
C PHE A 91 -14.67 -15.23 15.23
N GLY A 92 -14.28 -16.48 15.48
CA GLY A 92 -14.91 -17.69 14.94
C GLY A 92 -14.36 -18.09 13.57
N ASP A 93 -14.41 -19.39 13.26
CA ASP A 93 -13.82 -19.96 12.03
C ASP A 93 -14.39 -19.37 10.74
N SER A 94 -15.69 -19.04 10.73
CA SER A 94 -16.34 -18.49 9.54
C SER A 94 -15.99 -17.03 9.27
N ALA A 95 -15.36 -16.32 10.22
CA ALA A 95 -15.00 -14.93 10.04
C ALA A 95 -13.96 -14.73 8.93
N VAL A 96 -13.11 -15.74 8.68
CA VAL A 96 -12.10 -15.71 7.62
C VAL A 96 -12.69 -15.58 6.21
N GLU A 97 -13.96 -15.96 6.02
CA GLU A 97 -14.68 -15.81 4.75
C GLU A 97 -15.19 -14.37 4.52
N ARG A 98 -15.07 -13.51 5.49
CA ARG A 98 -15.47 -12.11 5.41
C ARG A 98 -14.23 -11.24 5.39
N PRO A 99 -13.80 -10.77 4.21
CA PRO A 99 -12.66 -9.86 4.11
C PRO A 99 -12.85 -8.62 4.98
N GLY A 100 -11.77 -8.15 5.58
CA GLY A 100 -11.85 -6.95 6.41
C GLY A 100 -10.85 -6.93 7.56
N LEU A 101 -10.95 -5.90 8.37
CA LEU A 101 -10.10 -5.61 9.51
C LEU A 101 -10.78 -6.05 10.80
N TYR A 102 -10.10 -6.87 11.58
CA TYR A 102 -10.56 -7.43 12.86
C TYR A 102 -9.64 -6.96 13.97
N SER A 103 -10.03 -5.92 14.68
CA SER A 103 -9.24 -5.36 15.78
C SER A 103 -9.54 -6.07 17.10
N LEU A 104 -8.48 -6.36 17.84
CA LEU A 104 -8.60 -6.79 19.22
C LEU A 104 -8.80 -5.58 20.12
N PRO A 105 -9.66 -5.66 21.15
CA PRO A 105 -9.88 -4.57 22.09
C PRO A 105 -8.57 -4.21 22.84
N ASP A 106 -8.30 -2.92 23.03
CA ASP A 106 -7.14 -2.41 23.76
C ASP A 106 -7.08 -2.91 25.21
N SER A 107 -8.25 -3.25 25.80
CA SER A 107 -8.31 -3.84 27.15
C SER A 107 -7.65 -5.24 27.26
N ILE A 108 -7.36 -5.88 26.13
CA ILE A 108 -6.77 -7.23 26.08
C ILE A 108 -5.26 -7.16 25.81
N LEU A 109 -4.79 -6.07 25.20
CA LEU A 109 -3.41 -5.92 24.72
C LEU A 109 -2.78 -4.62 25.23
N ALA A 110 -1.49 -4.67 25.49
CA ALA A 110 -0.71 -3.46 25.79
C ALA A 110 -0.56 -2.53 24.57
N HIS A 111 -0.81 -3.03 23.36
CA HIS A 111 -0.71 -2.28 22.11
C HIS A 111 -1.83 -2.73 21.15
N PRO A 112 -2.34 -1.82 20.30
CA PRO A 112 -3.29 -2.17 19.25
C PRO A 112 -2.76 -3.33 18.41
N PHE A 113 -3.63 -4.29 18.10
CA PHE A 113 -3.29 -5.41 17.21
C PHE A 113 -4.53 -5.79 16.41
N ALA A 114 -4.32 -6.08 15.13
CA ALA A 114 -5.41 -6.44 14.24
C ALA A 114 -5.09 -7.68 13.41
N PHE A 115 -6.13 -8.39 13.00
CA PHE A 115 -6.04 -9.36 11.93
C PHE A 115 -6.70 -8.78 10.68
N ILE A 116 -6.12 -9.05 9.52
CA ILE A 116 -6.67 -8.66 8.23
C ILE A 116 -7.06 -9.92 7.48
N ALA A 117 -8.35 -10.18 7.37
CA ALA A 117 -8.86 -11.25 6.53
C ALA A 117 -8.80 -10.79 5.06
N LEU A 118 -8.03 -11.52 4.26
CA LEU A 118 -7.79 -11.15 2.87
C LEU A 118 -9.04 -11.38 2.01
N ARG A 119 -9.31 -10.45 1.11
CA ARG A 119 -10.23 -10.65 -0.01
C ARG A 119 -9.63 -11.71 -0.94
N PRO A 120 -10.37 -12.78 -1.29
CA PRO A 120 -9.83 -13.85 -2.13
C PRO A 120 -9.30 -13.34 -3.47
N PHE A 121 -8.23 -13.96 -3.97
CA PHE A 121 -7.70 -13.64 -5.30
C PHE A 121 -8.74 -13.86 -6.41
N THR A 122 -9.64 -14.81 -6.23
CA THR A 122 -10.74 -15.15 -7.17
C THR A 122 -11.75 -14.04 -7.37
N ASP A 123 -11.81 -13.05 -6.46
CA ASP A 123 -12.67 -11.87 -6.62
C ASP A 123 -12.18 -10.93 -7.73
N LYS A 124 -10.95 -11.12 -8.17
CA LYS A 124 -10.41 -10.37 -9.29
C LYS A 124 -11.01 -10.85 -10.61
N GLN A 125 -11.74 -9.98 -11.29
CA GLN A 125 -12.39 -10.24 -12.57
C GLN A 125 -11.81 -9.35 -13.66
N LYS A 126 -11.35 -9.93 -14.77
CA LYS A 126 -10.78 -9.19 -15.92
C LYS A 126 -9.67 -8.19 -15.52
N GLY A 127 -8.85 -8.57 -14.53
CA GLY A 127 -7.75 -7.74 -14.04
C GLY A 127 -8.15 -6.62 -13.09
N ARG A 128 -9.36 -6.67 -12.50
CA ARG A 128 -9.89 -5.67 -11.56
C ARG A 128 -10.55 -6.31 -10.36
N VAL A 129 -10.59 -5.57 -9.26
CA VAL A 129 -11.55 -5.80 -8.17
C VAL A 129 -12.37 -4.51 -8.07
N GLY A 130 -13.67 -4.58 -8.37
CA GLY A 130 -14.48 -3.39 -8.58
C GLY A 130 -13.86 -2.45 -9.63
N GLU A 131 -13.75 -1.18 -9.30
CA GLU A 131 -13.15 -0.17 -10.19
C GLU A 131 -11.61 -0.17 -10.14
N TYR A 132 -10.99 -0.78 -9.12
CA TYR A 132 -9.55 -0.76 -8.96
C TYR A 132 -8.86 -1.72 -9.92
N ARG A 133 -7.90 -1.21 -10.70
CA ARG A 133 -7.16 -1.97 -11.72
C ARG A 133 -5.91 -2.60 -11.13
N LEU A 134 -5.87 -3.93 -11.11
CA LEU A 134 -4.71 -4.74 -10.71
C LEU A 134 -3.87 -5.20 -11.91
N GLY A 135 -4.52 -5.62 -13.00
CA GLY A 135 -3.88 -6.28 -14.13
C GLY A 135 -3.73 -7.79 -13.91
N PHE A 136 -2.73 -8.39 -14.55
CA PHE A 136 -2.54 -9.83 -14.55
C PHE A 136 -1.12 -10.19 -14.14
N TRP A 137 -0.98 -11.08 -13.18
CA TRP A 137 0.30 -11.65 -12.75
C TRP A 137 0.89 -12.55 -13.84
N PRO A 138 2.20 -12.77 -13.85
CA PRO A 138 2.86 -13.66 -14.83
C PRO A 138 2.29 -15.07 -14.87
N SER A 139 1.96 -15.67 -13.72
CA SER A 139 1.35 -17.01 -13.62
C SER A 139 -0.01 -17.11 -14.33
N GLU A 140 -0.84 -16.08 -14.29
CA GLU A 140 -2.13 -16.06 -15.01
C GLU A 140 -1.96 -16.07 -16.54
N ARG A 141 -0.75 -15.86 -17.03
CA ARG A 141 -0.37 -15.86 -18.45
C ARG A 141 0.47 -17.08 -18.83
N GLY A 142 0.51 -18.11 -17.99
CA GLY A 142 1.31 -19.30 -18.20
C GLY A 142 2.82 -19.05 -18.11
N ARG A 143 3.25 -17.96 -17.44
CA ARG A 143 4.67 -17.60 -17.29
C ARG A 143 5.17 -17.87 -15.86
N LEU A 144 4.69 -18.93 -15.24
CA LEU A 144 5.19 -19.40 -13.96
C LEU A 144 6.57 -20.02 -14.15
N THR A 145 7.58 -19.47 -13.45
CA THR A 145 8.97 -19.97 -13.51
C THR A 145 9.35 -20.72 -12.24
N THR A 146 8.77 -20.36 -11.10
CA THR A 146 8.96 -21.00 -9.78
C THR A 146 7.79 -20.66 -8.89
N ASP A 147 7.60 -21.38 -7.76
CA ASP A 147 6.58 -21.16 -6.76
C ASP A 147 6.61 -19.72 -6.19
N ALA A 148 7.78 -19.09 -6.18
CA ALA A 148 7.95 -17.69 -5.78
C ALA A 148 7.18 -16.67 -6.66
N TYR A 149 6.67 -17.09 -7.81
CA TYR A 149 5.88 -16.28 -8.75
C TYR A 149 4.44 -16.76 -8.90
N GLU A 150 3.95 -17.54 -7.96
CA GLU A 150 2.53 -17.88 -7.87
C GLU A 150 1.67 -16.65 -7.62
N ASN A 151 0.37 -16.77 -7.89
CA ASN A 151 -0.57 -15.70 -7.59
C ASN A 151 -0.62 -15.44 -6.09
N PRO A 152 -0.82 -14.18 -5.67
CA PRO A 152 -1.08 -13.88 -4.26
C PRO A 152 -2.31 -14.66 -3.74
N ASP A 153 -2.33 -14.97 -2.45
CA ASP A 153 -3.50 -15.63 -1.82
C ASP A 153 -4.75 -14.75 -1.83
N GLY A 154 -4.55 -13.43 -1.82
CA GLY A 154 -5.63 -12.46 -1.81
C GLY A 154 -5.11 -11.04 -1.67
N PHE A 155 -6.04 -10.14 -1.32
CA PHE A 155 -5.79 -8.71 -1.25
C PHE A 155 -6.22 -8.15 0.10
N ILE A 156 -5.43 -7.24 0.64
CA ILE A 156 -5.86 -6.33 1.69
C ILE A 156 -6.74 -5.27 1.03
N GLU A 157 -7.96 -5.09 1.53
CA GLU A 157 -8.83 -4.01 1.11
C GLU A 157 -8.50 -2.75 1.92
N VAL A 158 -8.04 -1.71 1.23
CA VAL A 158 -7.65 -0.44 1.83
C VAL A 158 -8.66 0.63 1.44
N THR A 159 -9.24 1.28 2.44
CA THR A 159 -10.20 2.35 2.30
C THR A 159 -9.63 3.67 2.83
N PRO A 160 -10.27 4.84 2.56
CA PRO A 160 -9.85 6.10 3.17
C PRO A 160 -9.79 6.05 4.71
N GLU A 161 -10.66 5.23 5.33
CA GLU A 161 -10.78 5.13 6.79
C GLU A 161 -9.66 4.28 7.41
N ASN A 162 -9.16 3.25 6.69
CA ASN A 162 -8.17 2.33 7.25
C ASN A 162 -6.75 2.51 6.69
N GLN A 163 -6.55 3.36 5.68
CA GLN A 163 -5.24 3.52 5.03
C GLN A 163 -4.10 3.93 5.99
N ASP A 164 -4.44 4.68 7.03
CA ASP A 164 -3.47 5.15 8.04
C ASP A 164 -3.33 4.20 9.23
N MET A 165 -3.92 2.99 9.15
CA MET A 165 -3.73 1.97 10.17
C MET A 165 -2.25 1.57 10.25
N GLN A 166 -1.71 1.60 11.48
CA GLN A 166 -0.37 1.09 11.77
C GLN A 166 -0.33 -0.43 11.62
N ILE A 167 0.57 -0.92 10.79
CA ILE A 167 0.80 -2.36 10.57
C ILE A 167 2.03 -2.87 11.29
N SER A 168 2.90 -1.95 11.69
CA SER A 168 4.04 -2.19 12.57
C SER A 168 4.41 -0.89 13.30
N GLU A 169 5.47 -0.91 14.11
CA GLU A 169 5.88 0.28 14.89
C GLU A 169 6.17 1.50 14.00
N HIS A 170 6.75 1.30 12.81
CA HIS A 170 7.18 2.40 11.95
C HIS A 170 6.38 2.53 10.63
N PHE A 171 5.51 1.56 10.31
CA PHE A 171 4.84 1.53 9.01
C PHE A 171 3.32 1.43 9.11
N LYS A 172 2.64 2.01 8.13
CA LYS A 172 1.19 1.97 7.94
C LYS A 172 0.81 1.42 6.55
N LEU A 173 -0.45 1.05 6.37
CA LEU A 173 -0.92 0.46 5.10
C LEU A 173 -0.65 1.38 3.90
N SER A 174 -0.87 2.67 4.04
CA SER A 174 -0.67 3.64 2.96
C SER A 174 0.77 3.71 2.45
N ASP A 175 1.77 3.38 3.27
CA ASP A 175 3.18 3.40 2.85
C ASP A 175 3.48 2.39 1.73
N PHE A 176 2.67 1.34 1.61
CA PHE A 176 2.88 0.27 0.64
C PHE A 176 1.96 0.34 -0.58
N LEU A 177 1.06 1.33 -0.67
CA LEU A 177 0.13 1.45 -1.78
C LEU A 177 0.83 1.79 -3.11
N THR A 178 0.25 1.31 -4.20
CA THR A 178 0.69 1.67 -5.57
C THR A 178 0.44 3.15 -5.84
N HIS A 179 1.37 3.81 -6.53
CA HIS A 179 1.33 5.25 -6.83
C HIS A 179 0.45 5.63 -8.03
N ASP A 180 -0.59 4.87 -8.31
CA ASP A 180 -1.57 5.18 -9.34
C ASP A 180 -2.98 5.10 -8.80
N GLN A 181 -3.96 5.49 -9.61
CA GLN A 181 -5.38 5.39 -9.27
C GLN A 181 -5.72 6.12 -7.94
N HIS A 182 -5.21 7.34 -7.77
CA HIS A 182 -5.32 8.10 -6.52
C HIS A 182 -6.76 8.25 -6.03
N ASP A 183 -7.70 8.45 -6.95
CA ASP A 183 -9.12 8.72 -6.66
C ASP A 183 -10.00 7.46 -6.66
N VAL A 184 -9.41 6.26 -6.90
CA VAL A 184 -10.17 5.00 -6.93
C VAL A 184 -10.10 4.32 -5.56
N TRP A 185 -11.26 4.09 -4.96
CA TRP A 185 -11.41 3.40 -3.69
C TRP A 185 -12.52 2.33 -3.76
N PRO A 186 -12.42 1.21 -3.00
CA PRO A 186 -11.24 0.83 -2.21
C PRO A 186 -10.03 0.49 -3.09
N LYS A 187 -8.83 0.60 -2.52
CA LYS A 187 -7.59 0.11 -3.13
C LYS A 187 -7.32 -1.32 -2.67
N TYR A 188 -6.59 -2.07 -3.48
CA TYR A 188 -6.25 -3.45 -3.15
C TYR A 188 -4.74 -3.63 -3.13
N LEU A 189 -4.23 -4.05 -1.98
CA LEU A 189 -2.82 -4.17 -1.66
C LEU A 189 -2.45 -5.65 -1.50
N VAL A 190 -1.35 -6.07 -2.11
CA VAL A 190 -0.65 -7.30 -1.73
C VAL A 190 0.53 -6.92 -0.85
N LEU A 191 0.66 -7.55 0.30
CA LEU A 191 1.76 -7.31 1.24
C LEU A 191 2.20 -8.63 1.88
N ASN A 192 3.51 -8.81 2.00
CA ASN A 192 4.12 -9.90 2.74
C ASN A 192 4.55 -9.39 4.13
N GLU A 193 4.09 -10.04 5.19
CA GLU A 193 4.43 -9.68 6.58
C GLU A 193 5.92 -9.79 6.85
N ASP A 194 6.61 -10.76 6.26
CA ASP A 194 8.05 -10.94 6.41
C ASP A 194 8.84 -9.75 5.83
N LEU A 195 8.30 -9.04 4.83
CA LEU A 195 8.89 -7.79 4.35
C LEU A 195 8.84 -6.71 5.43
N VAL A 196 7.65 -6.49 6.02
CA VAL A 196 7.45 -5.47 7.07
C VAL A 196 8.35 -5.78 8.26
N ASP A 197 8.37 -7.05 8.68
CA ASP A 197 9.19 -7.54 9.80
C ASP A 197 10.69 -7.32 9.53
N LYS A 198 11.15 -7.61 8.30
CA LYS A 198 12.53 -7.36 7.87
C LYS A 198 12.87 -5.87 7.91
N LEU A 199 11.99 -4.99 7.44
CA LEU A 199 12.22 -3.54 7.48
C LEU A 199 12.36 -3.04 8.92
N GLU A 200 11.53 -3.51 9.84
CA GLU A 200 11.65 -3.21 11.28
C GLU A 200 13.00 -3.67 11.87
N LEU A 201 13.43 -4.88 11.52
CA LEU A 201 14.76 -5.39 11.95
C LEU A 201 15.91 -4.55 11.36
N VAL A 202 15.77 -4.08 10.11
CA VAL A 202 16.77 -3.20 9.48
C VAL A 202 16.85 -1.86 10.19
N ILE A 203 15.73 -1.26 10.57
CA ILE A 203 15.70 -0.04 11.38
C ILE A 203 16.43 -0.26 12.70
N ALA A 204 16.08 -1.33 13.43
CA ALA A 204 16.71 -1.66 14.71
C ALA A 204 18.21 -1.91 14.56
N ARG A 205 18.63 -2.56 13.47
CA ARG A 205 20.05 -2.79 13.16
C ARG A 205 20.80 -1.51 12.86
N LEU A 206 20.26 -0.63 12.04
CA LEU A 206 20.86 0.68 11.75
C LEU A 206 21.06 1.49 13.04
N GLN A 207 20.04 1.54 13.90
CA GLN A 207 20.11 2.22 15.20
C GLN A 207 21.16 1.59 16.13
N LYS A 208 21.24 0.26 16.18
CA LYS A 208 22.28 -0.48 16.94
C LYS A 208 23.69 -0.17 16.42
N ASP A 209 23.85 0.03 15.13
CA ASP A 209 25.12 0.39 14.49
C ASP A 209 25.45 1.89 14.64
N GLY A 210 24.66 2.66 15.39
CA GLY A 210 24.86 4.09 15.65
C GLY A 210 24.35 5.02 14.53
N VAL A 211 23.65 4.49 13.54
CA VAL A 211 23.04 5.30 12.47
C VAL A 211 21.74 5.90 12.96
N ARG A 212 21.60 7.22 12.87
CA ARG A 212 20.34 7.90 13.19
C ARG A 212 19.28 7.52 12.17
N VAL A 213 18.15 7.01 12.65
CA VAL A 213 16.96 6.71 11.86
C VAL A 213 15.78 7.41 12.50
N GLN A 214 15.33 8.50 11.91
CA GLN A 214 14.07 9.16 12.28
C GLN A 214 12.88 8.50 11.58
N HIS A 215 13.04 8.27 10.27
CA HIS A 215 12.01 7.67 9.44
C HIS A 215 12.63 6.86 8.31
N MET A 216 12.19 5.62 8.14
CA MET A 216 12.45 4.85 6.92
C MET A 216 11.25 5.02 5.98
N VAL A 217 11.46 5.75 4.91
CA VAL A 217 10.43 6.03 3.91
C VAL A 217 10.36 4.89 2.91
N VAL A 218 9.18 4.35 2.71
CA VAL A 218 8.88 3.43 1.60
C VAL A 218 8.56 4.28 0.37
N MET A 219 9.55 4.48 -0.49
CA MET A 219 9.39 5.22 -1.75
C MET A 219 8.53 4.45 -2.75
N SER A 220 8.55 3.13 -2.71
CA SER A 220 7.71 2.26 -3.52
C SER A 220 7.56 0.91 -2.82
N GLY A 221 6.34 0.56 -2.45
CA GLY A 221 5.95 -0.74 -1.92
C GLY A 221 5.34 -1.62 -3.02
N PHE A 222 4.09 -2.03 -2.83
CA PHE A 222 3.36 -2.82 -3.82
C PHE A 222 3.19 -2.08 -5.14
N ARG A 223 3.34 -2.82 -6.24
CA ARG A 223 3.03 -2.35 -7.59
C ARG A 223 2.04 -3.31 -8.24
N THR A 224 0.85 -2.83 -8.60
CA THR A 224 -0.06 -3.66 -9.38
C THR A 224 0.65 -4.14 -10.66
N PRO A 225 0.40 -5.37 -11.14
CA PRO A 225 0.96 -5.84 -12.42
C PRO A 225 0.69 -4.89 -13.58
N TRP A 226 -0.45 -4.19 -13.53
CA TRP A 226 -0.76 -3.17 -14.53
C TRP A 226 0.20 -1.98 -14.44
N TYR A 227 0.36 -1.41 -13.24
CA TYR A 227 1.25 -0.28 -12.99
C TYR A 227 2.72 -0.65 -13.25
N ASN A 228 3.13 -1.86 -12.87
CA ASN A 228 4.50 -2.32 -13.15
C ASN A 228 4.83 -2.31 -14.65
N ARG A 229 3.85 -2.61 -15.50
CA ARG A 229 4.03 -2.64 -16.96
C ARG A 229 3.91 -1.26 -17.60
N HIS A 230 3.03 -0.37 -17.09
CA HIS A 230 2.65 0.88 -17.75
C HIS A 230 3.12 2.12 -17.00
N GLY A 231 3.45 2.01 -15.72
CA GLY A 231 3.89 3.12 -14.88
C GLY A 231 5.40 3.33 -14.96
N GLY A 232 5.86 4.34 -15.69
CA GLY A 232 7.26 4.69 -15.78
C GLY A 232 7.86 4.54 -17.18
N ARG A 233 9.15 4.84 -17.31
CA ARG A 233 9.87 4.72 -18.59
C ARG A 233 9.99 3.26 -19.02
N VAL A 234 9.80 3.00 -20.30
CA VAL A 234 10.07 1.71 -20.93
C VAL A 234 11.49 1.27 -20.59
N GLY A 235 11.65 0.05 -20.04
CA GLY A 235 12.95 -0.53 -19.68
C GLY A 235 13.41 -0.31 -18.23
N GLY A 236 12.68 0.44 -17.40
CA GLY A 236 13.10 0.75 -16.03
C GLY A 236 12.64 -0.23 -14.95
N ARG A 237 11.72 -1.17 -15.25
CA ARG A 237 11.16 -2.12 -14.28
C ARG A 237 11.30 -3.56 -14.77
N ALA A 238 11.69 -4.46 -13.86
CA ALA A 238 11.75 -5.87 -14.16
C ALA A 238 10.35 -6.42 -14.47
N GLU A 239 10.23 -7.28 -15.49
CA GLU A 239 8.96 -7.93 -15.85
C GLU A 239 8.45 -8.83 -14.70
N LEU A 240 9.36 -9.53 -14.01
CA LEU A 240 9.11 -10.36 -12.83
C LEU A 240 9.49 -9.59 -11.55
N SER A 241 8.95 -8.39 -11.39
CA SER A 241 9.23 -7.53 -10.24
C SER A 241 8.63 -8.10 -8.96
N ARG A 242 9.43 -8.18 -7.89
CA ARG A 242 8.97 -8.62 -6.56
C ARG A 242 7.95 -7.66 -5.94
N HIS A 243 7.96 -6.39 -6.31
CA HIS A 243 6.93 -5.44 -5.89
C HIS A 243 5.50 -5.90 -6.24
N MET A 244 5.31 -6.69 -7.31
CA MET A 244 3.99 -7.22 -7.68
C MET A 244 3.47 -8.29 -6.71
N TYR A 245 4.34 -8.82 -5.87
CA TYR A 245 4.02 -9.86 -4.88
C TYR A 245 3.97 -9.31 -3.46
N GLY A 246 4.13 -7.97 -3.29
CA GLY A 246 4.08 -7.31 -2.01
C GLY A 246 5.23 -7.67 -1.05
N ASP A 247 6.27 -8.28 -1.56
CA ASP A 247 7.43 -8.75 -0.81
C ASP A 247 8.70 -7.95 -1.10
N ALA A 248 8.56 -6.75 -1.68
CA ALA A 248 9.65 -5.82 -1.95
C ALA A 248 9.28 -4.38 -1.64
N ALA A 249 10.26 -3.61 -1.19
CA ALA A 249 10.17 -2.17 -0.98
C ALA A 249 11.45 -1.47 -1.46
N ASP A 250 11.28 -0.31 -2.09
CA ASP A 250 12.34 0.65 -2.35
C ASP A 250 12.31 1.66 -1.20
N VAL A 251 13.41 1.77 -0.43
CA VAL A 251 13.43 2.54 0.83
C VAL A 251 14.63 3.48 0.92
N TYR A 252 14.46 4.55 1.69
CA TYR A 252 15.54 5.43 2.12
C TYR A 252 15.30 5.92 3.55
N ILE A 253 16.36 6.38 4.22
CA ILE A 253 16.26 6.99 5.55
C ILE A 253 16.12 8.49 5.40
N ASP A 254 15.07 9.05 5.97
CA ASP A 254 14.86 10.49 6.09
C ASP A 254 15.03 10.93 7.57
N ASN A 255 15.91 11.88 7.78
CA ASN A 255 16.15 12.48 9.09
C ASN A 255 15.62 13.93 9.16
N GLY A 256 14.51 14.21 8.43
CA GLY A 256 13.77 15.46 8.46
C GLY A 256 14.01 16.40 7.27
N SER A 257 14.66 15.90 6.20
CA SER A 257 14.95 16.70 4.99
C SER A 257 14.02 16.38 3.80
N GLY A 258 13.16 15.36 3.92
CA GLY A 258 12.32 14.83 2.85
C GLY A 258 13.08 14.03 1.79
N ARG A 259 14.31 13.64 2.07
CA ARG A 259 15.19 12.87 1.17
C ARG A 259 16.18 12.01 1.96
N MET A 260 16.92 11.14 1.25
CA MET A 260 17.97 10.31 1.85
C MET A 260 18.90 11.17 2.70
N ALA A 261 19.14 10.75 3.95
CA ALA A 261 20.12 11.34 4.83
C ALA A 261 21.55 10.89 4.46
N ASP A 262 22.55 11.70 4.83
CA ASP A 262 23.96 11.31 4.82
C ASP A 262 24.20 10.30 5.97
N LEU A 263 24.16 9.00 5.62
CA LEU A 263 24.25 7.92 6.61
C LEU A 263 25.70 7.51 6.93
N ASN A 264 26.62 7.81 6.03
CA ASN A 264 28.04 7.49 6.19
C ASN A 264 28.87 8.67 6.68
N HIS A 265 28.25 9.86 6.87
CA HIS A 265 28.83 11.09 7.38
C HIS A 265 30.01 11.62 6.54
N ASP A 266 29.99 11.42 5.22
CA ASP A 266 31.04 11.95 4.33
C ASP A 266 30.71 13.32 3.73
N GLY A 267 29.59 13.92 4.13
CA GLY A 267 29.09 15.23 3.67
C GLY A 267 28.40 15.20 2.31
N ARG A 268 28.10 14.01 1.76
CA ARG A 268 27.42 13.83 0.49
C ARG A 268 26.24 12.86 0.65
N VAL A 269 25.22 13.05 -0.19
CA VAL A 269 24.08 12.13 -0.25
C VAL A 269 24.12 11.41 -1.59
N ASP A 270 24.57 10.17 -1.59
CA ASP A 270 24.70 9.36 -2.80
C ASP A 270 24.45 7.86 -2.53
N SER A 271 24.80 7.00 -3.47
CA SER A 271 24.58 5.55 -3.33
C SER A 271 25.41 4.90 -2.21
N ARG A 272 26.43 5.60 -1.64
CA ARG A 272 27.19 5.10 -0.50
C ARG A 272 26.35 5.09 0.77
N ASP A 273 25.38 6.03 0.90
CA ASP A 273 24.40 6.02 1.99
C ASP A 273 23.46 4.83 1.87
N ALA A 274 22.99 4.52 0.66
CA ALA A 274 22.18 3.31 0.43
C ALA A 274 22.97 2.01 0.69
N LYS A 275 24.30 2.02 0.58
CA LYS A 275 25.16 0.88 0.99
C LYS A 275 25.20 0.69 2.52
N VAL A 276 24.97 1.72 3.32
CA VAL A 276 24.80 1.58 4.76
C VAL A 276 23.58 0.73 5.07
N ILE A 277 22.45 1.00 4.37
CA ILE A 277 21.23 0.19 4.48
C ILE A 277 21.49 -1.26 4.01
N LEU A 278 22.17 -1.46 2.87
CA LEU A 278 22.55 -2.79 2.39
C LEU A 278 23.32 -3.58 3.42
N LYS A 279 24.31 -2.96 4.08
CA LYS A 279 25.09 -3.60 5.13
C LYS A 279 24.22 -4.05 6.31
N ALA A 280 23.29 -3.20 6.75
CA ALA A 280 22.34 -3.55 7.82
C ALA A 280 21.45 -4.75 7.40
N VAL A 281 20.97 -4.78 6.15
CA VAL A 281 20.19 -5.92 5.62
C VAL A 281 21.02 -7.20 5.63
N GLU A 282 22.29 -7.16 5.23
CA GLU A 282 23.16 -8.33 5.21
C GLU A 282 23.32 -8.95 6.61
N GLU A 283 23.42 -8.12 7.65
CA GLU A 283 23.49 -8.62 9.04
C GLU A 283 22.12 -9.15 9.52
N VAL A 284 21.02 -8.49 9.18
CA VAL A 284 19.67 -8.98 9.50
C VAL A 284 19.41 -10.34 8.86
N GLU A 285 19.78 -10.55 7.59
CA GLU A 285 19.62 -11.83 6.90
C GLU A 285 20.51 -12.93 7.47
N LYS A 286 21.70 -12.58 7.94
CA LYS A 286 22.61 -13.52 8.63
C LYS A 286 22.02 -14.01 9.95
N GLU A 287 21.42 -13.09 10.72
CA GLU A 287 20.75 -13.39 11.98
C GLU A 287 19.37 -14.07 11.75
N ASN A 288 18.73 -13.80 10.61
CA ASN A 288 17.41 -14.30 10.25
C ASN A 288 17.39 -14.91 8.83
N PRO A 289 17.94 -16.12 8.62
CA PRO A 289 18.07 -16.72 7.28
C PRO A 289 16.72 -16.86 6.53
N GLY A 290 15.61 -17.04 7.26
CA GLY A 290 14.25 -17.11 6.67
C GLY A 290 13.79 -15.81 6.01
N LEU A 291 14.47 -14.68 6.26
CA LEU A 291 14.20 -13.38 5.62
C LEU A 291 15.17 -13.09 4.45
N SER A 292 15.89 -14.09 3.97
CA SER A 292 16.82 -13.93 2.85
C SER A 292 16.12 -13.38 1.61
N GLY A 293 16.78 -12.43 0.94
CA GLY A 293 16.17 -11.80 -0.23
C GLY A 293 17.16 -11.00 -1.09
N GLY A 294 16.57 -10.20 -1.97
CA GLY A 294 17.28 -9.28 -2.82
C GLY A 294 17.57 -7.95 -2.13
N VAL A 295 18.75 -7.39 -2.41
CA VAL A 295 19.07 -6.01 -2.07
C VAL A 295 19.77 -5.35 -3.24
N GLY A 296 19.21 -4.23 -3.68
CA GLY A 296 19.77 -3.38 -4.73
C GLY A 296 20.11 -1.99 -4.21
N VAL A 297 21.24 -1.44 -4.65
CA VAL A 297 21.62 -0.05 -4.36
C VAL A 297 21.47 0.78 -5.62
N TYR A 298 20.76 1.89 -5.50
CA TYR A 298 20.45 2.76 -6.62
C TYR A 298 20.99 4.18 -6.40
N HIS A 299 21.54 4.75 -7.48
CA HIS A 299 21.93 6.14 -7.50
C HIS A 299 20.74 7.08 -7.58
N GLY A 300 20.90 8.29 -7.09
CA GLY A 300 19.95 9.36 -7.32
C GLY A 300 19.82 9.72 -8.81
N THR A 301 18.64 10.14 -9.20
CA THR A 301 18.32 10.67 -10.54
C THR A 301 17.70 12.07 -10.39
N ARG A 302 17.22 12.64 -11.50
CA ARG A 302 16.45 13.90 -11.42
C ARG A 302 15.11 13.76 -10.69
N ASN A 303 14.58 12.55 -10.62
CA ASN A 303 13.23 12.27 -10.10
C ASN A 303 13.24 11.73 -8.67
N HIS A 304 14.34 11.19 -8.18
CA HIS A 304 14.48 10.61 -6.84
C HIS A 304 15.93 10.67 -6.37
N GLY A 305 16.15 10.71 -5.06
CA GLY A 305 17.45 10.52 -4.42
C GLY A 305 17.95 9.07 -4.53
N PRO A 306 19.11 8.76 -3.96
CA PRO A 306 19.58 7.37 -3.82
C PRO A 306 18.63 6.60 -2.90
N PHE A 307 18.53 5.27 -3.11
CA PHE A 307 17.68 4.39 -2.30
C PHE A 307 18.21 2.96 -2.33
N ALA A 308 17.70 2.13 -1.43
CA ALA A 308 17.92 0.69 -1.41
C ALA A 308 16.62 -0.05 -1.75
N HIS A 309 16.70 -1.02 -2.66
CA HIS A 309 15.66 -2.03 -2.82
C HIS A 309 15.89 -3.16 -1.82
N ILE A 310 14.85 -3.60 -1.14
CA ILE A 310 14.87 -4.71 -0.19
C ILE A 310 13.72 -5.64 -0.51
N ASP A 311 13.97 -6.97 -0.56
CA ASP A 311 12.90 -7.95 -0.69
C ASP A 311 13.12 -9.21 0.16
N VAL A 312 12.09 -10.08 0.21
CA VAL A 312 12.09 -11.35 0.97
C VAL A 312 11.78 -12.54 0.04
N ARG A 313 12.37 -12.55 -1.16
CA ARG A 313 12.14 -13.58 -2.19
C ARG A 313 12.59 -14.99 -1.82
N GLY A 314 13.22 -15.22 -0.67
CA GLY A 314 13.66 -16.53 -0.20
C GLY A 314 15.11 -16.92 -0.58
N TRP A 315 15.78 -16.16 -1.43
CA TRP A 315 17.19 -16.38 -1.78
C TRP A 315 17.95 -15.08 -1.95
N ARG A 316 19.24 -15.13 -1.63
CA ARG A 316 20.11 -13.95 -1.64
C ARG A 316 20.40 -13.49 -3.08
N ALA A 317 20.13 -12.23 -3.38
CA ALA A 317 20.49 -11.54 -4.62
C ALA A 317 21.03 -10.13 -4.32
N ARG A 318 22.06 -9.68 -5.02
CA ARG A 318 22.71 -8.38 -4.81
C ARG A 318 23.06 -7.73 -6.13
N TRP A 319 22.70 -6.42 -6.28
CA TRP A 319 23.03 -5.66 -7.48
C TRP A 319 23.25 -4.18 -7.14
N GLY A 320 23.74 -3.38 -8.12
CA GLY A 320 23.99 -1.96 -7.95
C GLY A 320 25.16 -1.63 -7.01
N ARG A 321 26.16 -2.51 -6.87
CA ARG A 321 27.30 -2.34 -5.95
C ARG A 321 28.45 -1.48 -6.49
N SER A 322 28.41 -1.11 -7.76
CA SER A 322 29.45 -0.30 -8.42
C SER A 322 29.46 1.16 -8.01
#